data_fda1ea9d56edaccc947464f47cd73c50
#
_entry.id   fda1ea9d56edaccc947464f47cd73c50
#
_cell.length_a   1.000
_cell.length_b   1.000
_cell.length_c   1.000
_cell.angle_alpha   90.00
_cell.angle_beta   90.00
_cell.angle_gamma   90.00
#
_symmetry.space_group_name_H-M   'P 1'
#
loop_
_entity.id
_entity.type
_entity.pdbx_description
1 polymer ?
#
loop_
_entity_poly.entity_id
_entity_poly.type
_entity_poly.pdbx_seq_one_letter_code
_entity_poly.pdbx_strand_id
1 'polypeptide(L)'
;AVEALIGLSNDPIMEVRNAAVAAMVHLGEPTVERLIHVLKDERWRVREHAAKACGDIKDARTVDALIAACRDRDGAVKSAAAEALGKIRAEKAVPALMKLFRDSSKTVRETAGTALVTIGEASVDPLFDALADKDFVVRCHAVRALGGMTTDYQIGRSWVKHPKVVEKLLDMLKDPDRTVREDATIALGMIGDPRAVDGLI
;
A
#
# COMPACT_ATOMS: atom_id res chain seq x y z
N ALA A 1 -3.35 -19.80 -24.40
CA ALA A 1 -2.10 -19.30 -23.79
C ALA A 1 -2.35 -18.81 -22.35
N VAL A 2 -3.30 -17.91 -22.12
CA VAL A 2 -3.57 -17.32 -20.77
C VAL A 2 -3.89 -18.37 -19.72
N GLU A 3 -4.74 -19.37 -20.02
CA GLU A 3 -5.09 -20.46 -19.08
C GLU A 3 -3.87 -21.25 -18.62
N ALA A 4 -2.95 -21.55 -19.54
CA ALA A 4 -1.71 -22.27 -19.19
C ALA A 4 -0.83 -21.43 -18.25
N LEU A 5 -0.72 -20.11 -18.49
CA LEU A 5 0.02 -19.21 -17.62
C LEU A 5 -0.60 -19.09 -16.21
N ILE A 6 -1.93 -19.08 -16.13
CA ILE A 6 -2.66 -19.12 -14.85
C ILE A 6 -2.35 -20.43 -14.10
N GLY A 7 -2.32 -21.56 -14.79
CA GLY A 7 -1.93 -22.83 -14.21
C GLY A 7 -0.51 -22.80 -13.63
N LEU A 8 0.43 -22.21 -14.34
CA LEU A 8 1.83 -22.05 -13.91
C LEU A 8 2.00 -21.08 -12.73
N SER A 9 1.03 -20.21 -12.44
CA SER A 9 1.05 -19.39 -11.22
C SER A 9 0.96 -20.20 -9.92
N ASN A 10 0.70 -21.49 -10.00
CA ASN A 10 0.73 -22.41 -8.86
C ASN A 10 1.90 -23.41 -8.91
N ASP A 11 2.85 -23.21 -9.79
CA ASP A 11 4.02 -24.09 -9.89
C ASP A 11 4.82 -24.10 -8.57
N PRO A 12 5.38 -25.24 -8.14
CA PRO A 12 6.21 -25.29 -6.95
C PRO A 12 7.47 -24.41 -7.05
N ILE A 13 7.99 -24.21 -8.26
CA ILE A 13 9.19 -23.44 -8.53
C ILE A 13 8.85 -21.95 -8.67
N MET A 14 9.48 -21.11 -7.87
CA MET A 14 9.18 -19.66 -7.82
C MET A 14 9.50 -18.96 -9.16
N GLU A 15 10.59 -19.35 -9.80
CA GLU A 15 11.03 -18.81 -11.09
C GLU A 15 9.98 -19.05 -12.18
N VAL A 16 9.34 -20.21 -12.17
CA VAL A 16 8.24 -20.56 -13.11
C VAL A 16 7.03 -19.67 -12.86
N ARG A 17 6.65 -19.49 -11.59
CA ARG A 17 5.54 -18.59 -11.23
C ARG A 17 5.79 -17.15 -11.68
N ASN A 18 7.01 -16.65 -11.44
CA ASN A 18 7.38 -15.30 -11.84
C ASN A 18 7.41 -15.12 -13.36
N ALA A 19 7.90 -16.12 -14.09
CA ALA A 19 7.86 -16.12 -15.56
C ALA A 19 6.42 -16.11 -16.09
N ALA A 20 5.51 -16.84 -15.44
CA ALA A 20 4.09 -16.83 -15.80
C ALA A 20 3.44 -15.45 -15.61
N VAL A 21 3.74 -14.78 -14.49
CA VAL A 21 3.29 -13.40 -14.25
C VAL A 21 3.86 -12.45 -15.32
N ALA A 22 5.17 -12.51 -15.57
CA ALA A 22 5.81 -11.68 -16.59
C ALA A 22 5.18 -11.87 -17.97
N ALA A 23 4.86 -13.10 -18.35
CA ALA A 23 4.18 -13.41 -19.60
C ALA A 23 2.76 -12.84 -19.65
N MET A 24 2.00 -12.93 -18.55
CA MET A 24 0.65 -12.33 -18.46
C MET A 24 0.72 -10.80 -18.59
N VAL A 25 1.68 -10.17 -17.92
CA VAL A 25 1.92 -8.73 -18.02
C VAL A 25 2.30 -8.32 -19.46
N HIS A 26 3.17 -9.10 -20.10
CA HIS A 26 3.57 -8.84 -21.49
C HIS A 26 2.40 -8.95 -22.48
N LEU A 27 1.46 -9.88 -22.25
CA LEU A 27 0.23 -9.97 -23.03
C LEU A 27 -0.70 -8.76 -22.81
N GLY A 28 -0.63 -8.12 -21.64
CA GLY A 28 -1.33 -6.88 -21.34
C GLY A 28 -2.85 -6.99 -21.34
N GLU A 29 -3.52 -6.03 -21.96
CA GLU A 29 -4.98 -5.86 -21.94
C GLU A 29 -5.81 -7.13 -22.18
N PRO A 30 -5.48 -8.02 -23.13
CA PRO A 30 -6.24 -9.25 -23.37
C PRO A 30 -6.33 -10.19 -22.16
N THR A 31 -5.48 -10.02 -21.15
CA THR A 31 -5.47 -10.86 -19.94
C THR A 31 -6.32 -10.30 -18.80
N VAL A 32 -6.69 -9.02 -18.84
CA VAL A 32 -7.32 -8.27 -17.72
C VAL A 32 -8.59 -8.94 -17.22
N GLU A 33 -9.55 -9.19 -18.10
CA GLU A 33 -10.83 -9.81 -17.70
C GLU A 33 -10.62 -11.19 -17.05
N ARG A 34 -9.66 -11.92 -17.57
CA ARG A 34 -9.32 -13.23 -17.03
C ARG A 34 -8.65 -13.13 -15.66
N LEU A 35 -7.74 -12.17 -15.48
CA LEU A 35 -7.10 -11.91 -14.19
C LEU A 35 -8.11 -11.48 -13.11
N ILE A 36 -9.11 -10.65 -13.47
CA ILE A 36 -10.21 -10.28 -12.57
C ILE A 36 -10.97 -11.54 -12.09
N HIS A 37 -11.20 -12.50 -12.95
CA HIS A 37 -11.82 -13.75 -12.58
C HIS A 37 -10.91 -14.61 -11.69
N VAL A 38 -9.63 -14.67 -12.00
CA VAL A 38 -8.61 -15.47 -11.30
C VAL A 38 -8.31 -14.93 -9.90
N LEU A 39 -8.58 -13.66 -9.62
CA LEU A 39 -8.53 -13.11 -8.24
C LEU A 39 -9.50 -13.82 -7.28
N LYS A 40 -10.40 -14.69 -7.77
CA LYS A 40 -11.32 -15.51 -6.97
C LYS A 40 -10.95 -17.00 -6.98
N ASP A 41 -9.79 -17.40 -7.51
CA ASP A 41 -9.33 -18.81 -7.55
C ASP A 41 -9.22 -19.37 -6.12
N GLU A 42 -9.48 -20.67 -5.94
CA GLU A 42 -9.37 -21.31 -4.64
C GLU A 42 -7.94 -21.28 -4.08
N ARG A 43 -6.95 -21.38 -4.94
CA ARG A 43 -5.52 -21.41 -4.60
C ARG A 43 -5.00 -20.01 -4.35
N TRP A 44 -4.51 -19.76 -3.14
CA TRP A 44 -4.03 -18.42 -2.75
C TRP A 44 -2.85 -17.92 -3.60
N ARG A 45 -1.93 -18.81 -4.01
CA ARG A 45 -0.81 -18.44 -4.88
C ARG A 45 -1.27 -17.89 -6.23
N VAL A 46 -2.31 -18.51 -6.80
CA VAL A 46 -2.89 -18.06 -8.07
C VAL A 46 -3.51 -16.68 -7.91
N ARG A 47 -4.26 -16.43 -6.81
CA ARG A 47 -4.81 -15.11 -6.51
C ARG A 47 -3.73 -14.07 -6.28
N GLU A 48 -2.67 -14.40 -5.52
CA GLU A 48 -1.53 -13.52 -5.28
C GLU A 48 -0.86 -13.09 -6.60
N HIS A 49 -0.56 -14.06 -7.48
CA HIS A 49 0.10 -13.77 -8.76
C HIS A 49 -0.83 -13.00 -9.72
N ALA A 50 -2.14 -13.28 -9.69
CA ALA A 50 -3.12 -12.49 -10.43
C ALA A 50 -3.15 -11.03 -9.96
N ALA A 51 -3.10 -10.78 -8.64
CA ALA A 51 -3.04 -9.44 -8.08
C ALA A 51 -1.76 -8.69 -8.53
N LYS A 52 -0.60 -9.36 -8.48
CA LYS A 52 0.67 -8.80 -8.97
C LYS A 52 0.58 -8.42 -10.46
N ALA A 53 0.09 -9.34 -11.31
CA ALA A 53 -0.08 -9.07 -12.72
C ALA A 53 -1.01 -7.88 -12.98
N CYS A 54 -2.13 -7.78 -12.26
CA CYS A 54 -3.04 -6.63 -12.35
C CYS A 54 -2.33 -5.31 -12.02
N GLY A 55 -1.49 -5.30 -10.96
CA GLY A 55 -0.72 -4.11 -10.57
C GLY A 55 0.32 -3.69 -11.61
N ASP A 56 0.96 -4.65 -12.26
CA ASP A 56 2.00 -4.38 -13.27
C ASP A 56 1.39 -3.97 -14.63
N ILE A 57 0.21 -4.50 -15.00
CA ILE A 57 -0.55 -4.07 -16.18
C ILE A 57 -1.13 -2.67 -15.98
N LYS A 58 -1.47 -2.29 -14.74
CA LYS A 58 -2.03 -0.98 -14.36
C LYS A 58 -3.36 -0.63 -15.05
N ASP A 59 -4.20 -1.62 -15.32
CA ASP A 59 -5.51 -1.38 -15.90
C ASP A 59 -6.56 -1.06 -14.83
N ALA A 60 -7.23 0.07 -14.96
CA ALA A 60 -8.21 0.56 -13.98
C ALA A 60 -9.41 -0.39 -13.78
N ARG A 61 -9.73 -1.23 -14.75
CA ARG A 61 -10.81 -2.24 -14.65
C ARG A 61 -10.57 -3.25 -13.53
N THR A 62 -9.31 -3.46 -13.11
CA THR A 62 -8.95 -4.38 -12.04
C THR A 62 -9.19 -3.84 -10.64
N VAL A 63 -9.39 -2.53 -10.48
CA VAL A 63 -9.42 -1.83 -9.18
C VAL A 63 -10.46 -2.41 -8.23
N ASP A 64 -11.70 -2.63 -8.68
CA ASP A 64 -12.75 -3.14 -7.79
C ASP A 64 -12.48 -4.58 -7.34
N ALA A 65 -11.91 -5.41 -8.20
CA ALA A 65 -11.52 -6.78 -7.86
C ALA A 65 -10.33 -6.79 -6.88
N LEU A 66 -9.36 -5.90 -7.03
CA LEU A 66 -8.24 -5.72 -6.11
C LEU A 66 -8.71 -5.18 -4.74
N ILE A 67 -9.66 -4.25 -4.71
CA ILE A 67 -10.29 -3.79 -3.46
C ILE A 67 -10.97 -4.95 -2.73
N ALA A 68 -11.63 -5.86 -3.45
CA ALA A 68 -12.19 -7.05 -2.85
C ALA A 68 -11.10 -7.99 -2.32
N ALA A 69 -9.98 -8.15 -3.04
CA ALA A 69 -8.84 -8.96 -2.64
C ALA A 69 -8.09 -8.42 -1.41
N CYS A 70 -8.24 -7.13 -1.05
CA CYS A 70 -7.78 -6.60 0.24
C CYS A 70 -8.48 -7.25 1.45
N ARG A 71 -9.56 -8.01 1.24
CA ARG A 71 -10.27 -8.76 2.28
C ARG A 71 -10.02 -10.27 2.21
N ASP A 72 -9.03 -10.68 1.44
CA ASP A 72 -8.69 -12.10 1.30
C ASP A 72 -8.31 -12.72 2.65
N ARG A 73 -8.56 -14.02 2.78
CA ARG A 73 -8.16 -14.80 3.96
C ARG A 73 -6.65 -14.95 4.08
N ASP A 74 -5.92 -14.82 2.97
CA ASP A 74 -4.47 -14.99 2.92
C ASP A 74 -3.75 -13.64 2.92
N GLY A 75 -2.75 -13.48 3.79
CA GLY A 75 -1.99 -12.23 3.94
C GLY A 75 -1.16 -11.88 2.71
N ALA A 76 -0.65 -12.88 1.96
CA ALA A 76 0.12 -12.62 0.75
C ALA A 76 -0.77 -12.03 -0.36
N VAL A 77 -2.02 -12.52 -0.48
CA VAL A 77 -3.00 -11.97 -1.42
C VAL A 77 -3.38 -10.54 -1.05
N LYS A 78 -3.63 -10.27 0.26
CA LYS A 78 -3.91 -8.90 0.73
C LYS A 78 -2.76 -7.94 0.42
N SER A 79 -1.52 -8.36 0.68
CA SER A 79 -0.34 -7.54 0.38
C SER A 79 -0.19 -7.30 -1.12
N ALA A 80 -0.33 -8.33 -1.96
CA ALA A 80 -0.24 -8.19 -3.40
C ALA A 80 -1.34 -7.27 -3.96
N ALA A 81 -2.56 -7.35 -3.43
CA ALA A 81 -3.65 -6.46 -3.81
C ALA A 81 -3.39 -5.01 -3.40
N ALA A 82 -2.89 -4.78 -2.19
CA ALA A 82 -2.52 -3.45 -1.71
C ALA A 82 -1.41 -2.83 -2.57
N GLU A 83 -0.35 -3.60 -2.87
CA GLU A 83 0.75 -3.16 -3.74
C GLU A 83 0.22 -2.81 -5.15
N ALA A 84 -0.62 -3.68 -5.71
CA ALA A 84 -1.22 -3.46 -7.04
C ALA A 84 -2.03 -2.17 -7.08
N LEU A 85 -2.87 -1.91 -6.07
CA LEU A 85 -3.65 -0.68 -5.95
C LEU A 85 -2.77 0.57 -5.85
N GLY A 86 -1.65 0.47 -5.13
CA GLY A 86 -0.64 1.52 -5.09
C GLY A 86 -0.02 1.79 -6.47
N LYS A 87 0.42 0.73 -7.20
CA LYS A 87 0.98 0.84 -8.56
C LYS A 87 0.01 1.47 -9.57
N ILE A 88 -1.28 1.16 -9.44
CA ILE A 88 -2.36 1.74 -10.26
C ILE A 88 -2.66 3.20 -9.83
N ARG A 89 -2.26 3.60 -8.62
CA ARG A 89 -2.65 4.86 -7.97
C ARG A 89 -4.16 5.01 -7.82
N ALA A 90 -4.80 3.94 -7.38
CA ALA A 90 -6.25 3.84 -7.29
C ALA A 90 -6.79 4.61 -6.07
N GLU A 91 -7.14 5.89 -6.24
CA GLU A 91 -7.69 6.74 -5.15
C GLU A 91 -8.94 6.10 -4.50
N LYS A 92 -9.79 5.46 -5.29
CA LYS A 92 -10.97 4.71 -4.80
C LYS A 92 -10.63 3.63 -3.77
N ALA A 93 -9.38 3.14 -3.76
CA ALA A 93 -8.93 2.09 -2.86
C ALA A 93 -8.51 2.61 -1.47
N VAL A 94 -8.33 3.91 -1.28
CA VAL A 94 -7.86 4.51 -0.01
C VAL A 94 -8.64 3.98 1.20
N PRO A 95 -9.98 3.94 1.22
CA PRO A 95 -10.72 3.41 2.38
C PRO A 95 -10.46 1.93 2.67
N ALA A 96 -10.17 1.12 1.65
CA ALA A 96 -9.87 -0.29 1.82
C ALA A 96 -8.44 -0.48 2.36
N LEU A 97 -7.49 0.27 1.86
CA LEU A 97 -6.10 0.28 2.32
C LEU A 97 -5.99 0.75 3.78
N MET A 98 -6.71 1.80 4.17
CA MET A 98 -6.78 2.28 5.56
C MET A 98 -7.26 1.18 6.52
N LYS A 99 -8.21 0.33 6.11
CA LYS A 99 -8.65 -0.81 6.94
C LYS A 99 -7.56 -1.83 7.17
N LEU A 100 -6.62 -1.99 6.25
CA LEU A 100 -5.49 -2.91 6.38
C LEU A 100 -4.49 -2.50 7.46
N PHE A 101 -4.50 -1.26 7.96
CA PHE A 101 -3.70 -0.87 9.13
C PHE A 101 -4.06 -1.65 10.40
N ARG A 102 -5.21 -2.30 10.44
CA ARG A 102 -5.66 -3.18 11.53
C ARG A 102 -5.42 -4.67 11.26
N ASP A 103 -4.77 -5.01 10.15
CA ASP A 103 -4.47 -6.41 9.85
C ASP A 103 -3.50 -7.01 10.86
N SER A 104 -3.67 -8.29 11.18
CA SER A 104 -2.79 -9.02 12.09
C SER A 104 -1.36 -9.13 11.55
N SER A 105 -1.20 -9.22 10.23
CA SER A 105 0.11 -9.31 9.56
C SER A 105 0.77 -7.93 9.48
N LYS A 106 1.97 -7.82 10.05
CA LYS A 106 2.81 -6.63 9.93
C LYS A 106 3.07 -6.27 8.47
N THR A 107 3.40 -7.26 7.63
CA THR A 107 3.66 -7.07 6.20
C THR A 107 2.46 -6.45 5.49
N VAL A 108 1.24 -6.90 5.77
CA VAL A 108 0.02 -6.33 5.18
C VAL A 108 -0.15 -4.87 5.56
N ARG A 109 0.06 -4.54 6.85
CA ARG A 109 -0.04 -3.15 7.32
C ARG A 109 0.99 -2.24 6.64
N GLU A 110 2.25 -2.70 6.54
CA GLU A 110 3.34 -1.95 5.91
C GLU A 110 3.10 -1.74 4.41
N THR A 111 2.67 -2.79 3.70
CA THR A 111 2.35 -2.68 2.27
C THR A 111 1.19 -1.71 2.02
N ALA A 112 0.17 -1.73 2.88
CA ALA A 112 -0.93 -0.77 2.79
C ALA A 112 -0.44 0.67 2.97
N GLY A 113 0.48 0.91 3.92
CA GLY A 113 1.11 2.22 4.12
C GLY A 113 1.86 2.69 2.87
N THR A 114 2.70 1.83 2.30
CA THR A 114 3.43 2.12 1.05
C THR A 114 2.48 2.41 -0.12
N ALA A 115 1.38 1.65 -0.22
CA ALA A 115 0.37 1.89 -1.26
C ALA A 115 -0.29 3.27 -1.10
N LEU A 116 -0.65 3.67 0.12
CA LEU A 116 -1.22 4.98 0.42
C LEU A 116 -0.25 6.12 0.09
N VAL A 117 1.06 5.95 0.40
CA VAL A 117 2.12 6.88 -0.01
C VAL A 117 2.17 7.02 -1.52
N THR A 118 2.13 5.90 -2.26
CA THR A 118 2.20 5.89 -3.72
C THR A 118 0.96 6.50 -4.39
N ILE A 119 -0.22 6.35 -3.78
CA ILE A 119 -1.46 7.00 -4.23
C ILE A 119 -1.33 8.52 -4.07
N GLY A 120 -0.77 8.99 -2.96
CA GLY A 120 -0.44 10.40 -2.75
C GLY A 120 -1.58 11.21 -2.13
N GLU A 121 -1.90 12.39 -2.70
CA GLU A 121 -2.76 13.43 -2.14
C GLU A 121 -4.10 12.91 -1.58
N ALA A 122 -4.76 12.01 -2.31
CA ALA A 122 -6.04 11.43 -1.87
C ALA A 122 -5.98 10.66 -0.54
N SER A 123 -4.77 10.30 -0.09
CA SER A 123 -4.54 9.59 1.17
C SER A 123 -4.30 10.51 2.35
N VAL A 124 -4.02 11.81 2.15
CA VAL A 124 -3.57 12.73 3.21
C VAL A 124 -4.64 12.92 4.28
N ASP A 125 -5.85 13.35 3.90
CA ASP A 125 -6.92 13.59 4.88
C ASP A 125 -7.32 12.30 5.64
N PRO A 126 -7.50 11.13 4.99
CA PRO A 126 -7.71 9.87 5.70
C PRO A 126 -6.57 9.50 6.67
N LEU A 127 -5.33 9.82 6.34
CA LEU A 127 -4.20 9.59 7.24
C LEU A 127 -4.21 10.57 8.43
N PHE A 128 -4.63 11.84 8.23
CA PHE A 128 -4.83 12.76 9.35
C PHE A 128 -5.90 12.26 10.32
N ASP A 129 -7.02 11.75 9.81
CA ASP A 129 -8.06 11.15 10.66
C ASP A 129 -7.51 9.96 11.46
N ALA A 130 -6.65 9.14 10.83
CA ALA A 130 -6.03 8.00 11.48
C ALA A 130 -5.03 8.35 12.59
N LEU A 131 -4.49 9.57 12.64
CA LEU A 131 -3.66 10.04 13.75
C LEU A 131 -4.43 10.14 15.08
N ALA A 132 -5.76 10.25 15.02
CA ALA A 132 -6.62 10.28 16.21
C ALA A 132 -7.23 8.91 16.55
N ASP A 133 -6.79 7.83 15.89
CA ASP A 133 -7.32 6.49 16.12
C ASP A 133 -6.97 5.99 17.53
N LYS A 134 -7.93 5.27 18.15
CA LYS A 134 -7.72 4.67 19.49
C LYS A 134 -6.62 3.61 19.51
N ASP A 135 -6.38 2.93 18.40
CA ASP A 135 -5.35 1.91 18.23
C ASP A 135 -4.02 2.57 17.86
N PHE A 136 -3.04 2.46 18.75
CA PHE A 136 -1.70 3.01 18.50
C PHE A 136 -1.03 2.44 17.25
N VAL A 137 -1.33 1.18 16.89
CA VAL A 137 -0.79 0.57 15.67
C VAL A 137 -1.25 1.34 14.42
N VAL A 138 -2.53 1.74 14.39
CA VAL A 138 -3.07 2.55 13.29
C VAL A 138 -2.40 3.93 13.26
N ARG A 139 -2.24 4.58 14.44
CA ARG A 139 -1.54 5.87 14.53
C ARG A 139 -0.09 5.77 14.05
N CYS A 140 0.66 4.73 14.45
CA CYS A 140 2.02 4.47 13.97
C CYS A 140 2.09 4.38 12.43
N HIS A 141 1.20 3.57 11.84
CA HIS A 141 1.20 3.42 10.38
C HIS A 141 0.79 4.72 9.66
N ALA A 142 -0.12 5.51 10.23
CA ALA A 142 -0.47 6.83 9.70
C ALA A 142 0.72 7.80 9.74
N VAL A 143 1.43 7.88 10.87
CA VAL A 143 2.65 8.69 11.03
C VAL A 143 3.72 8.31 10.02
N ARG A 144 4.01 7.00 9.88
CA ARG A 144 5.00 6.48 8.91
C ARG A 144 4.62 6.79 7.48
N ALA A 145 3.34 6.64 7.12
CA ALA A 145 2.86 6.94 5.77
C ALA A 145 3.00 8.44 5.46
N LEU A 146 2.61 9.32 6.39
CA LEU A 146 2.76 10.77 6.23
C LEU A 146 4.24 11.17 6.12
N GLY A 147 5.13 10.59 6.94
CA GLY A 147 6.57 10.77 6.83
C GLY A 147 7.12 10.30 5.48
N GLY A 148 6.69 9.13 5.01
CA GLY A 148 7.09 8.57 3.71
C GLY A 148 6.66 9.42 2.51
N MET A 149 5.51 10.10 2.58
CA MET A 149 5.06 11.01 1.52
C MET A 149 5.98 12.19 1.30
N THR A 150 6.75 12.58 2.31
CA THR A 150 7.65 13.74 2.24
C THR A 150 9.04 13.39 1.73
N THR A 151 9.43 12.11 1.81
CA THR A 151 10.78 11.62 1.57
C THR A 151 10.97 10.91 0.23
N ASP A 152 9.96 10.81 -0.62
CA ASP A 152 10.11 10.12 -1.90
C ASP A 152 11.00 10.87 -2.88
N TYR A 153 12.31 10.73 -2.62
CA TYR A 153 13.42 11.23 -3.45
C TYR A 153 13.44 10.60 -4.86
N GLN A 154 12.73 9.47 -5.06
CA GLN A 154 12.81 8.72 -6.31
C GLN A 154 11.86 9.25 -7.39
N ILE A 155 10.83 10.00 -7.03
CA ILE A 155 9.84 10.49 -8.00
C ILE A 155 10.03 11.96 -8.36
N GLY A 156 10.98 12.66 -7.74
CA GLY A 156 11.28 14.07 -8.06
C GLY A 156 10.12 15.05 -7.82
N ARG A 157 9.08 14.61 -7.15
CA ARG A 157 7.91 15.40 -6.75
C ARG A 157 7.86 15.41 -5.23
N SER A 158 8.22 16.56 -4.65
CA SER A 158 7.88 16.86 -3.26
C SER A 158 6.36 16.87 -3.13
N TRP A 159 5.78 15.70 -2.79
CA TRP A 159 4.33 15.54 -2.63
C TRP A 159 3.76 16.37 -1.51
N VAL A 160 4.60 16.74 -0.57
CA VAL A 160 4.10 17.39 0.62
C VAL A 160 4.93 18.59 1.01
N LYS A 161 4.73 19.66 0.32
CA LYS A 161 4.66 20.95 1.02
C LYS A 161 3.24 21.13 1.58
N HIS A 162 2.63 20.09 2.13
CA HIS A 162 1.37 20.26 2.81
C HIS A 162 1.67 20.78 4.22
N PRO A 163 1.47 22.08 4.47
CA PRO A 163 1.95 22.75 5.69
C PRO A 163 1.43 22.08 6.97
N LYS A 164 0.27 21.43 6.90
CA LYS A 164 -0.35 20.71 8.01
C LYS A 164 0.31 19.38 8.37
N VAL A 165 1.09 18.74 7.48
CA VAL A 165 1.72 17.45 7.81
C VAL A 165 2.74 17.62 8.92
N VAL A 166 3.62 18.61 8.81
CA VAL A 166 4.63 18.88 9.86
C VAL A 166 3.94 19.22 11.17
N GLU A 167 2.91 20.10 11.15
CA GLU A 167 2.14 20.48 12.32
C GLU A 167 1.51 19.24 13.00
N LYS A 168 0.85 18.39 12.23
CA LYS A 168 0.23 17.16 12.72
C LYS A 168 1.25 16.17 13.29
N LEU A 169 2.42 16.04 12.68
CA LEU A 169 3.49 15.17 13.18
C LEU A 169 4.13 15.75 14.46
N LEU A 170 4.21 17.08 14.61
CA LEU A 170 4.62 17.72 15.87
C LEU A 170 3.65 17.41 17.02
N ASP A 171 2.34 17.37 16.74
CA ASP A 171 1.34 16.96 17.75
C ASP A 171 1.58 15.52 18.20
N MET A 172 2.02 14.63 17.29
CA MET A 172 2.29 13.21 17.59
C MET A 172 3.54 13.00 18.47
N LEU A 173 4.42 13.98 18.64
CA LEU A 173 5.49 13.92 19.64
C LEU A 173 4.96 13.85 21.08
N LYS A 174 3.69 14.22 21.30
CA LYS A 174 3.02 14.18 22.60
C LYS A 174 2.08 12.97 22.75
N ASP A 175 2.12 12.02 21.80
CA ASP A 175 1.26 10.83 21.87
C ASP A 175 1.52 10.03 23.14
N PRO A 176 0.48 9.47 23.78
CA PRO A 176 0.66 8.62 24.97
C PRO A 176 1.52 7.39 24.70
N ASP A 177 1.46 6.81 23.49
CA ASP A 177 2.26 5.66 23.12
C ASP A 177 3.68 6.05 22.70
N ARG A 178 4.66 5.35 23.27
CA ARG A 178 6.08 5.59 22.98
C ARG A 178 6.42 5.37 21.51
N THR A 179 5.86 4.32 20.89
CA THR A 179 6.19 3.94 19.51
C THR A 179 5.71 5.01 18.53
N VAL A 180 4.53 5.60 18.80
CA VAL A 180 4.01 6.72 17.99
C VAL A 180 4.93 7.93 18.08
N ARG A 181 5.42 8.27 19.29
CA ARG A 181 6.38 9.38 19.47
C ARG A 181 7.69 9.12 18.73
N GLU A 182 8.23 7.88 18.80
CA GLU A 182 9.44 7.49 18.08
C GLU A 182 9.25 7.62 16.57
N ASP A 183 8.15 7.09 16.03
CA ASP A 183 7.82 7.19 14.60
C ASP A 183 7.66 8.64 14.16
N ALA A 184 7.01 9.50 14.97
CA ALA A 184 6.86 10.92 14.68
C ALA A 184 8.22 11.65 14.64
N THR A 185 9.11 11.33 15.59
CA THR A 185 10.48 11.87 15.62
C THR A 185 11.25 11.50 14.36
N ILE A 186 11.17 10.23 13.95
CA ILE A 186 11.82 9.74 12.73
C ILE A 186 11.23 10.45 11.51
N ALA A 187 9.91 10.53 11.40
CA ALA A 187 9.22 11.17 10.28
C ALA A 187 9.63 12.66 10.14
N LEU A 188 9.63 13.40 11.24
CA LEU A 188 10.05 14.80 11.27
C LEU A 188 11.52 14.98 10.87
N GLY A 189 12.40 14.08 11.37
CA GLY A 189 13.81 14.07 10.98
C GLY A 189 14.01 13.81 9.48
N MET A 190 13.24 12.90 8.89
CA MET A 190 13.27 12.61 7.46
C MET A 190 12.78 13.78 6.60
N ILE A 191 11.75 14.51 7.08
CA ILE A 191 11.21 15.68 6.40
C ILE A 191 12.23 16.83 6.35
N GLY A 192 13.01 17.01 7.40
CA GLY A 192 14.03 18.07 7.49
C GLY A 192 13.45 19.49 7.49
N ASP A 193 12.18 19.67 7.86
CA ASP A 193 11.57 21.00 7.93
C ASP A 193 12.10 21.76 9.17
N PRO A 194 12.61 23.01 9.02
CA PRO A 194 13.12 23.77 10.17
C PRO A 194 12.13 23.93 11.33
N ARG A 195 10.83 23.94 11.06
CA ARG A 195 9.78 24.02 12.10
C ARG A 195 9.79 22.81 13.05
N ALA A 196 10.37 21.67 12.62
CA ALA A 196 10.50 20.50 13.47
C ALA A 196 11.58 20.65 14.54
N VAL A 197 12.56 21.55 14.36
CA VAL A 197 13.69 21.74 15.28
C VAL A 197 13.21 22.13 16.67
N ASP A 198 12.33 23.13 16.77
CA ASP A 198 11.81 23.61 18.06
C ASP A 198 10.97 22.56 18.81
N GLY A 199 10.38 21.61 18.09
CA GLY A 199 9.60 20.52 18.67
C GLY A 199 10.43 19.30 19.07
N LEU A 200 11.69 19.20 18.61
CA LEU A 200 12.59 18.08 18.86
C LEU A 200 13.63 18.37 19.95
N ILE A 201 13.77 19.63 20.38
CA ILE A 201 14.63 20.09 21.47
C ILE A 201 13.82 20.19 22.76
#